data_26a8bba0de02ef287aa5b5b775305525
#
_entry.id   26a8bba0de02ef287aa5b5b775305525
#
_cell.length_a   1.000
_cell.length_b   1.000
_cell.length_c   1.000
_cell.angle_alpha   90.00
_cell.angle_beta   90.00
_cell.angle_gamma   90.00
#
_symmetry.space_group_name_H-M   'P 1'
#
loop_
_entity.id
_entity.type
_entity.pdbx_description
1 polymer ?
#
loop_
_entity_poly.entity_id
_entity_poly.type
_entity_poly.pdbx_seq_one_letter_code
_entity_poly.pdbx_strand_id
1 'polypeptide(L)'
;DRYFGDDKSVIAGFGLIDERSVLIIGQEKGEDLNSRIERNFGMMRPEGYRKTIRLMNLANKFNIPIISFIDTPGAYPGVGAEERGQAEAIAKSIECCMELKVPTIAIIIGEGGSGGAIALASSNKVLMLENAIYSVISPEGCATILWRDPKKMLDAAKAMKLSACLLYTSDAADEDLR
;
A
#
# COMPACT_ATOMS: atom_id res chain seq x y z
N ASP A 1 -0.60 -9.84 -14.33
CA ASP A 1 -1.49 -10.97 -14.03
C ASP A 1 -1.62 -11.92 -15.21
N ARG A 2 -2.53 -12.88 -15.15
CA ARG A 2 -2.77 -13.85 -16.23
C ARG A 2 -3.99 -13.51 -17.08
N TYR A 3 -4.65 -12.38 -16.82
CA TYR A 3 -5.86 -11.95 -17.54
C TYR A 3 -5.56 -10.92 -18.61
N PHE A 4 -4.76 -9.91 -18.29
CA PHE A 4 -4.52 -8.78 -19.17
C PHE A 4 -3.03 -8.52 -19.42
N GLY A 5 -2.24 -8.34 -18.39
CA GLY A 5 -0.85 -7.99 -18.51
C GLY A 5 -0.09 -7.96 -17.19
N ASP A 6 1.09 -7.40 -17.21
CA ASP A 6 1.88 -7.14 -16.01
C ASP A 6 1.79 -5.67 -15.60
N ASP A 7 2.10 -5.40 -14.35
CA ASP A 7 2.19 -4.06 -13.78
C ASP A 7 3.58 -3.85 -13.20
N LYS A 8 4.30 -2.88 -13.76
CA LYS A 8 5.67 -2.55 -13.36
C LYS A 8 5.73 -1.72 -12.07
N SER A 9 4.61 -1.20 -11.59
CA SER A 9 4.52 -0.47 -10.32
C SER A 9 4.63 -1.37 -9.08
N VAL A 10 4.66 -2.69 -9.27
CA VAL A 10 4.89 -3.65 -8.20
C VAL A 10 5.85 -4.75 -8.63
N ILE A 11 6.84 -4.99 -7.79
CA ILE A 11 7.79 -6.09 -7.90
C ILE A 11 7.48 -7.09 -6.79
N ALA A 12 7.40 -8.37 -7.14
CA ALA A 12 7.17 -9.40 -6.15
C ALA A 12 7.88 -10.71 -6.53
N GLY A 13 8.42 -11.38 -5.53
CA GLY A 13 9.13 -12.64 -5.73
C GLY A 13 9.50 -13.33 -4.42
N PHE A 14 9.84 -14.60 -4.54
CA PHE A 14 10.36 -15.38 -3.41
C PHE A 14 11.87 -15.16 -3.27
N GLY A 15 12.33 -15.04 -2.04
CA GLY A 15 13.73 -14.87 -1.69
C GLY A 15 14.08 -15.53 -0.35
N LEU A 16 15.31 -15.33 0.10
CA LEU A 16 15.79 -15.81 1.39
C LEU A 16 16.21 -14.62 2.26
N ILE A 17 15.79 -14.63 3.52
CA ILE A 17 16.29 -13.75 4.58
C ILE A 17 16.76 -14.67 5.70
N ASP A 18 18.06 -14.62 6.04
CA ASP A 18 18.68 -15.51 7.03
C ASP A 18 18.28 -16.98 6.84
N GLU A 19 18.44 -17.47 5.59
CA GLU A 19 18.12 -18.84 5.14
C GLU A 19 16.63 -19.21 5.20
N ARG A 20 15.74 -18.29 5.57
CA ARG A 20 14.29 -18.50 5.59
C ARG A 20 13.65 -18.01 4.29
N SER A 21 12.87 -18.86 3.67
CA SER A 21 12.08 -18.47 2.49
C SER A 21 11.04 -17.42 2.88
N VAL A 22 10.95 -16.34 2.11
CA VAL A 22 9.96 -15.27 2.26
C VAL A 22 9.41 -14.87 0.91
N LEU A 23 8.14 -14.45 0.87
CA LEU A 23 7.61 -13.69 -0.25
C LEU A 23 7.84 -12.20 0.03
N ILE A 24 8.50 -11.52 -0.90
CA ILE A 24 8.70 -10.07 -0.85
C ILE A 24 7.82 -9.43 -1.91
N ILE A 25 7.05 -8.42 -1.51
CA ILE A 25 6.23 -7.59 -2.39
C ILE A 25 6.66 -6.14 -2.17
N GLY A 26 6.96 -5.39 -3.21
CA GLY A 26 7.35 -3.98 -3.12
C GLY A 26 6.65 -3.13 -4.16
N GLN A 27 6.06 -2.02 -3.74
CA GLN A 27 5.63 -0.98 -4.66
C GLN A 27 6.85 -0.21 -5.13
N GLU A 28 6.93 0.04 -6.42
CA GLU A 28 8.12 0.58 -7.09
C GLU A 28 7.77 1.85 -7.86
N LYS A 29 8.34 2.97 -7.42
CA LYS A 29 8.11 4.29 -8.06
C LYS A 29 9.03 4.59 -9.22
N GLY A 30 10.18 3.94 -9.28
CA GLY A 30 11.26 4.26 -10.20
C GLY A 30 12.23 5.34 -9.68
N GLU A 31 13.42 5.38 -10.23
CA GLU A 31 14.52 6.25 -9.81
C GLU A 31 14.55 7.59 -10.57
N ASP A 32 14.30 7.55 -11.88
CA ASP A 32 14.26 8.72 -12.77
C ASP A 32 12.86 8.97 -13.33
N LEU A 33 12.67 10.09 -14.05
CA LEU A 33 11.36 10.47 -14.57
C LEU A 33 10.76 9.42 -15.52
N ASN A 34 11.57 8.80 -16.39
CA ASN A 34 11.09 7.84 -17.37
C ASN A 34 10.61 6.56 -16.67
N SER A 35 11.41 6.03 -15.75
CA SER A 35 11.05 4.86 -14.96
C SER A 35 9.84 5.14 -14.06
N ARG A 36 9.71 6.34 -13.51
CA ARG A 36 8.52 6.75 -12.74
C ARG A 36 7.25 6.77 -13.57
N ILE A 37 7.31 7.29 -14.78
CA ILE A 37 6.16 7.28 -15.70
C ILE A 37 5.80 5.83 -16.06
N GLU A 38 6.78 5.00 -16.39
CA GLU A 38 6.57 3.59 -16.72
C GLU A 38 5.93 2.79 -15.58
N ARG A 39 6.27 3.14 -14.32
CA ARG A 39 5.78 2.51 -13.09
C ARG A 39 4.59 3.24 -12.47
N ASN A 40 3.97 4.16 -13.20
CA ASN A 40 2.84 4.97 -12.71
C ASN A 40 3.11 5.61 -11.34
N PHE A 41 4.35 6.02 -11.04
CA PHE A 41 4.75 6.59 -9.73
C PHE A 41 4.43 5.66 -8.53
N GLY A 42 4.47 4.35 -8.72
CA GLY A 42 4.11 3.36 -7.70
C GLY A 42 2.60 3.13 -7.55
N MET A 43 1.78 3.77 -8.39
CA MET A 43 0.33 3.56 -8.39
C MET A 43 -0.03 2.29 -9.16
N MET A 44 -0.43 1.27 -8.43
CA MET A 44 -0.79 -0.02 -9.02
C MET A 44 -2.10 0.04 -9.80
N ARG A 45 -2.10 -0.68 -10.93
CA ARG A 45 -3.28 -1.00 -11.72
C ARG A 45 -3.90 -2.33 -11.24
N PRO A 46 -5.10 -2.72 -11.72
CA PRO A 46 -5.73 -4.00 -11.32
C PRO A 46 -4.83 -5.21 -11.50
N GLU A 47 -3.99 -5.19 -12.54
CA GLU A 47 -3.05 -6.25 -12.86
C GLU A 47 -2.01 -6.46 -11.75
N GLY A 48 -1.56 -5.37 -11.13
CA GLY A 48 -0.61 -5.41 -10.01
C GLY A 48 -1.22 -6.08 -8.78
N TYR A 49 -2.43 -5.69 -8.38
CA TYR A 49 -3.13 -6.32 -7.26
C TYR A 49 -3.39 -7.80 -7.52
N ARG A 50 -3.82 -8.18 -8.72
CA ARG A 50 -4.03 -9.60 -9.07
C ARG A 50 -2.73 -10.39 -9.07
N LYS A 51 -1.61 -9.78 -9.48
CA LYS A 51 -0.29 -10.40 -9.38
C LYS A 51 0.08 -10.68 -7.91
N THR A 52 -0.11 -9.71 -7.02
CA THR A 52 0.19 -9.88 -5.59
C THR A 52 -0.72 -10.91 -4.94
N ILE A 53 -2.03 -10.90 -5.19
CA ILE A 53 -2.99 -11.91 -4.71
C ILE A 53 -2.54 -13.32 -5.09
N ARG A 54 -2.16 -13.52 -6.35
CA ARG A 54 -1.69 -14.83 -6.81
C ARG A 54 -0.45 -15.30 -6.05
N LEU A 55 0.50 -14.41 -5.79
CA LEU A 55 1.74 -14.75 -5.08
C LEU A 55 1.49 -14.94 -3.57
N MET A 56 0.62 -14.14 -2.96
CA MET A 56 0.20 -14.30 -1.56
C MET A 56 -0.48 -15.65 -1.33
N ASN A 57 -1.38 -16.06 -2.22
CA ASN A 57 -2.01 -17.37 -2.16
C ASN A 57 -0.99 -18.51 -2.31
N LEU A 58 0.02 -18.33 -3.16
CA LEU A 58 1.10 -19.30 -3.31
C LEU A 58 1.95 -19.39 -2.04
N ALA A 59 2.33 -18.27 -1.45
CA ALA A 59 3.04 -18.20 -0.18
C ALA A 59 2.25 -18.87 0.95
N ASN A 60 0.96 -18.60 1.04
CA ASN A 60 0.06 -19.21 2.02
C ASN A 60 0.00 -20.74 1.87
N LYS A 61 -0.07 -21.21 0.62
CA LYS A 61 -0.07 -22.66 0.32
C LYS A 61 1.20 -23.38 0.80
N PHE A 62 2.35 -22.70 0.72
CA PHE A 62 3.65 -23.27 1.11
C PHE A 62 4.13 -22.85 2.50
N ASN A 63 3.27 -22.20 3.30
CA ASN A 63 3.59 -21.70 4.63
C ASN A 63 4.80 -20.74 4.64
N ILE A 64 4.90 -19.89 3.62
CA ILE A 64 5.98 -18.91 3.47
C ILE A 64 5.49 -17.54 4.00
N PRO A 65 6.19 -16.90 4.96
CA PRO A 65 5.84 -15.58 5.45
C PRO A 65 5.98 -14.52 4.36
N ILE A 66 5.24 -13.41 4.52
CA ILE A 66 5.12 -12.34 3.53
C ILE A 66 5.60 -11.03 4.11
N ILE A 67 6.41 -10.30 3.36
CA ILE A 67 6.86 -8.95 3.67
C ILE A 67 6.46 -8.04 2.51
N SER A 68 5.68 -6.99 2.83
CA SER A 68 5.24 -5.98 1.86
C SER A 68 5.90 -4.63 2.15
N PHE A 69 6.58 -4.06 1.17
CA PHE A 69 7.11 -2.70 1.21
C PHE A 69 6.14 -1.76 0.50
N ILE A 70 5.65 -0.77 1.23
CA ILE A 70 4.61 0.16 0.78
C ILE A 70 5.23 1.50 0.43
N ASP A 71 5.12 1.90 -0.83
CA ASP A 71 5.50 3.22 -1.31
C ASP A 71 4.65 3.63 -2.51
N THR A 72 3.47 4.16 -2.24
CA THR A 72 2.52 4.61 -3.26
C THR A 72 1.71 5.81 -2.79
N PRO A 73 1.45 6.80 -3.67
CA PRO A 73 0.49 7.87 -3.36
C PRO A 73 -0.97 7.39 -3.41
N GLY A 74 -1.23 6.19 -3.95
CA GLY A 74 -2.57 5.62 -4.08
C GLY A 74 -2.68 4.58 -5.19
N ALA A 75 -3.91 4.17 -5.51
CA ALA A 75 -4.19 3.33 -6.67
C ALA A 75 -4.20 4.17 -7.94
N TYR A 76 -3.86 3.58 -9.09
CA TYR A 76 -3.86 4.27 -10.38
C TYR A 76 -5.28 4.73 -10.77
N PRO A 77 -5.53 6.04 -11.00
CA PRO A 77 -6.87 6.59 -11.18
C PRO A 77 -7.33 6.65 -12.65
N GLY A 78 -6.64 5.95 -13.57
CA GLY A 78 -6.95 6.05 -15.00
C GLY A 78 -8.17 5.24 -15.42
N VAL A 79 -8.89 5.71 -16.45
CA VAL A 79 -10.08 5.06 -17.01
C VAL A 79 -9.85 3.58 -17.30
N GLY A 80 -8.73 3.22 -17.95
CA GLY A 80 -8.41 1.83 -18.22
C GLY A 80 -8.23 0.95 -16.99
N ALA A 81 -7.91 1.50 -15.82
CA ALA A 81 -7.90 0.76 -14.58
C ALA A 81 -9.32 0.53 -14.05
N GLU A 82 -10.18 1.54 -14.14
CA GLU A 82 -11.60 1.42 -13.75
C GLU A 82 -12.32 0.37 -14.62
N GLU A 83 -12.13 0.41 -15.94
CA GLU A 83 -12.69 -0.57 -16.87
C GLU A 83 -12.28 -2.01 -16.57
N ARG A 84 -11.08 -2.21 -15.99
CA ARG A 84 -10.57 -3.53 -15.62
C ARG A 84 -10.77 -3.88 -14.15
N GLY A 85 -11.61 -3.13 -13.43
CA GLY A 85 -12.05 -3.43 -12.08
C GLY A 85 -11.05 -3.05 -11.00
N GLN A 86 -10.57 -1.78 -10.99
CA GLN A 86 -9.62 -1.27 -10.00
C GLN A 86 -10.14 -1.45 -8.56
N ALA A 87 -11.35 -1.04 -8.29
CA ALA A 87 -11.95 -1.14 -6.96
C ALA A 87 -12.10 -2.61 -6.51
N GLU A 88 -12.53 -3.49 -7.42
CA GLU A 88 -12.62 -4.92 -7.13
C GLU A 88 -11.25 -5.53 -6.83
N ALA A 89 -10.23 -5.19 -7.62
CA ALA A 89 -8.89 -5.72 -7.42
C ALA A 89 -8.29 -5.31 -6.06
N ILE A 90 -8.54 -4.06 -5.63
CA ILE A 90 -8.15 -3.57 -4.30
C ILE A 90 -8.90 -4.35 -3.21
N ALA A 91 -10.22 -4.46 -3.31
CA ALA A 91 -11.04 -5.18 -2.34
C ALA A 91 -10.62 -6.65 -2.21
N LYS A 92 -10.37 -7.32 -3.33
CA LYS A 92 -9.87 -8.71 -3.35
C LYS A 92 -8.46 -8.86 -2.77
N SER A 93 -7.61 -7.83 -2.91
CA SER A 93 -6.29 -7.84 -2.27
C SER A 93 -6.42 -7.76 -0.75
N ILE A 94 -7.27 -6.89 -0.23
CA ILE A 94 -7.56 -6.77 1.20
C ILE A 94 -8.14 -8.10 1.73
N GLU A 95 -9.16 -8.63 1.06
CA GLU A 95 -9.77 -9.93 1.42
C GLU A 95 -8.71 -11.03 1.49
N CYS A 96 -7.85 -11.13 0.48
CA CYS A 96 -6.75 -12.09 0.46
C CYS A 96 -5.82 -11.92 1.66
N CYS A 97 -5.39 -10.67 1.97
CA CYS A 97 -4.54 -10.39 3.12
C CYS A 97 -5.17 -10.87 4.45
N MET A 98 -6.48 -10.68 4.61
CA MET A 98 -7.22 -11.08 5.82
C MET A 98 -7.38 -12.60 5.96
N GLU A 99 -7.34 -13.35 4.86
CA GLU A 99 -7.47 -14.81 4.83
C GLU A 99 -6.15 -15.56 4.99
N LEU A 100 -5.02 -14.87 4.89
CA LEU A 100 -3.70 -15.48 5.02
C LEU A 100 -3.49 -16.10 6.40
N LYS A 101 -2.95 -17.31 6.42
CA LYS A 101 -2.62 -18.07 7.65
C LYS A 101 -1.12 -17.99 7.98
N VAL A 102 -0.33 -17.38 7.11
CA VAL A 102 1.10 -17.17 7.30
C VAL A 102 1.37 -15.81 7.92
N PRO A 103 2.48 -15.62 8.65
CA PRO A 103 2.87 -14.31 9.17
C PRO A 103 3.02 -13.28 8.04
N THR A 104 2.43 -12.11 8.24
CA THR A 104 2.50 -10.99 7.29
C THR A 104 3.00 -9.73 7.99
N ILE A 105 3.93 -9.03 7.35
CA ILE A 105 4.45 -7.74 7.80
C ILE A 105 4.37 -6.76 6.64
N ALA A 106 3.78 -5.59 6.87
CA ALA A 106 3.84 -4.46 5.95
C ALA A 106 4.76 -3.38 6.50
N ILE A 107 5.59 -2.80 5.66
CA ILE A 107 6.53 -1.74 6.03
C ILE A 107 6.28 -0.54 5.12
N ILE A 108 5.80 0.56 5.68
CA ILE A 108 5.60 1.81 4.95
C ILE A 108 6.95 2.52 4.91
N ILE A 109 7.57 2.56 3.72
CA ILE A 109 8.93 3.08 3.53
C ILE A 109 8.96 4.51 2.99
N GLY A 110 7.85 5.00 2.47
CA GLY A 110 7.70 6.35 1.93
C GLY A 110 6.27 6.81 2.06
N GLU A 111 5.49 6.74 1.00
CA GLU A 111 4.07 7.10 1.01
C GLU A 111 3.19 5.87 1.13
N GLY A 112 2.32 5.85 2.13
CA GLY A 112 1.24 4.89 2.28
C GLY A 112 -0.10 5.54 1.95
N GLY A 113 -0.42 5.68 0.65
CA GLY A 113 -1.59 6.42 0.20
C GLY A 113 -2.83 5.55 -0.03
N SER A 114 -3.93 5.87 0.67
CA SER A 114 -5.29 5.44 0.37
C SER A 114 -5.46 3.92 0.16
N GLY A 115 -6.41 3.52 -0.67
CA GLY A 115 -6.68 2.12 -1.02
C GLY A 115 -5.49 1.39 -1.65
N GLY A 116 -4.60 2.10 -2.35
CA GLY A 116 -3.38 1.54 -2.91
C GLY A 116 -2.41 1.00 -1.87
N ALA A 117 -2.30 1.66 -0.73
CA ALA A 117 -1.49 1.21 0.39
C ALA A 117 -2.22 0.10 1.19
N ILE A 118 -3.50 0.32 1.56
CA ILE A 118 -4.27 -0.61 2.38
C ILE A 118 -4.36 -2.00 1.73
N ALA A 119 -4.45 -2.05 0.40
CA ALA A 119 -4.51 -3.29 -0.36
C ALA A 119 -3.36 -4.28 -0.07
N LEU A 120 -2.21 -3.79 0.40
CA LEU A 120 -1.04 -4.60 0.77
C LEU A 120 -0.65 -4.45 2.25
N ALA A 121 -1.16 -3.40 2.93
CA ALA A 121 -0.84 -3.11 4.32
C ALA A 121 -1.78 -3.79 5.33
N SER A 122 -2.82 -4.50 4.87
CA SER A 122 -3.73 -5.31 5.71
C SER A 122 -3.00 -6.56 6.23
N SER A 123 -2.08 -6.36 7.16
CA SER A 123 -1.10 -7.36 7.64
C SER A 123 -1.20 -7.57 9.15
N ASN A 124 -0.62 -8.67 9.66
CA ASN A 124 -0.56 -8.92 11.11
C ASN A 124 0.21 -7.83 11.84
N LYS A 125 1.22 -7.26 11.20
CA LYS A 125 2.00 -6.15 11.76
C LYS A 125 2.29 -5.12 10.68
N VAL A 126 2.02 -3.85 10.98
CA VAL A 126 2.37 -2.72 10.14
C VAL A 126 3.49 -1.94 10.82
N LEU A 127 4.58 -1.75 10.10
CA LEU A 127 5.72 -0.93 10.50
C LEU A 127 5.77 0.30 9.59
N MET A 128 6.37 1.37 10.09
CA MET A 128 6.48 2.62 9.35
C MET A 128 7.83 3.26 9.63
N LEU A 129 8.52 3.71 8.59
CA LEU A 129 9.75 4.49 8.77
C LEU A 129 9.41 5.87 9.33
N GLU A 130 10.34 6.46 10.06
CA GLU A 130 10.17 7.73 10.78
C GLU A 130 9.64 8.86 9.89
N ASN A 131 10.17 8.96 8.66
CA ASN A 131 9.82 10.02 7.71
C ASN A 131 8.78 9.58 6.66
N ALA A 132 8.19 8.40 6.82
CA ALA A 132 7.10 7.94 5.97
C ALA A 132 5.78 8.61 6.39
N ILE A 133 4.81 8.58 5.48
CA ILE A 133 3.43 9.03 5.74
C ILE A 133 2.44 7.90 5.47
N TYR A 134 1.40 7.83 6.28
CA TYR A 134 0.31 6.88 6.07
C TYR A 134 -1.03 7.59 6.19
N SER A 135 -1.82 7.57 5.12
CA SER A 135 -3.06 8.32 5.04
C SER A 135 -4.06 7.73 4.07
N VAL A 136 -5.33 7.87 4.38
CA VAL A 136 -6.44 7.45 3.49
C VAL A 136 -6.71 8.44 2.36
N ILE A 137 -6.21 9.69 2.46
CA ILE A 137 -6.40 10.76 1.48
C ILE A 137 -5.22 11.73 1.53
N SER A 138 -4.94 12.44 0.43
CA SER A 138 -3.94 13.51 0.45
C SER A 138 -4.41 14.73 1.26
N PRO A 139 -3.49 15.53 1.83
CA PRO A 139 -3.85 16.76 2.53
C PRO A 139 -4.64 17.75 1.67
N GLU A 140 -4.36 17.83 0.37
CA GLU A 140 -5.11 18.66 -0.59
C GLU A 140 -6.54 18.15 -0.75
N GLY A 141 -6.72 16.84 -0.88
CA GLY A 141 -8.03 16.20 -0.96
C GLY A 141 -8.82 16.42 0.32
N CYS A 142 -8.20 16.24 1.48
CA CYS A 142 -8.78 16.49 2.80
C CYS A 142 -9.23 17.96 2.94
N ALA A 143 -8.37 18.92 2.59
CA ALA A 143 -8.67 20.35 2.62
C ALA A 143 -9.85 20.70 1.71
N THR A 144 -9.89 20.12 0.54
CA THR A 144 -10.99 20.32 -0.42
C THR A 144 -12.32 19.80 0.11
N ILE A 145 -12.32 18.62 0.73
CA ILE A 145 -13.55 18.01 1.28
C ILE A 145 -14.04 18.78 2.52
N LEU A 146 -13.14 19.07 3.47
CA LEU A 146 -13.55 19.66 4.76
C LEU A 146 -13.82 21.17 4.66
N TRP A 147 -13.00 21.90 3.93
CA TRP A 147 -13.08 23.36 3.88
C TRP A 147 -13.43 23.95 2.52
N ARG A 148 -13.54 23.10 1.49
CA ARG A 148 -13.73 23.51 0.08
C ARG A 148 -12.65 24.51 -0.41
N ASP A 149 -11.46 24.43 0.19
CA ASP A 149 -10.34 25.31 -0.10
C ASP A 149 -9.03 24.52 -0.08
N PRO A 150 -8.43 24.20 -1.25
CA PRO A 150 -7.18 23.44 -1.32
C PRO A 150 -5.97 24.20 -0.74
N LYS A 151 -6.08 25.55 -0.54
CA LYS A 151 -5.01 26.33 0.09
C LYS A 151 -4.81 25.99 1.56
N LYS A 152 -5.79 25.36 2.21
CA LYS A 152 -5.71 24.87 3.59
C LYS A 152 -5.01 23.52 3.74
N MET A 153 -4.26 23.10 2.73
CA MET A 153 -3.49 21.84 2.72
C MET A 153 -2.60 21.67 3.96
N LEU A 154 -1.92 22.73 4.41
CA LEU A 154 -1.05 22.67 5.60
C LEU A 154 -1.84 22.43 6.89
N ASP A 155 -3.02 23.01 7.01
CA ASP A 155 -3.89 22.80 8.16
C ASP A 155 -4.43 21.38 8.14
N ALA A 156 -4.80 20.86 6.97
CA ALA A 156 -5.21 19.48 6.78
C ALA A 156 -4.08 18.51 7.18
N ALA A 157 -2.87 18.72 6.68
CA ALA A 157 -1.72 17.87 7.00
C ALA A 157 -1.43 17.80 8.50
N LYS A 158 -1.54 18.92 9.22
CA LYS A 158 -1.39 18.97 10.67
C LYS A 158 -2.51 18.20 11.39
N ALA A 159 -3.76 18.38 10.95
CA ALA A 159 -4.92 17.71 11.56
C ALA A 159 -4.92 16.19 11.33
N MET A 160 -4.40 15.74 10.20
CA MET A 160 -4.37 14.32 9.80
C MET A 160 -3.31 13.49 10.54
N LYS A 161 -2.33 14.12 11.20
CA LYS A 161 -1.29 13.42 11.99
C LYS A 161 -0.58 12.30 11.20
N LEU A 162 -0.09 12.60 10.01
CA LEU A 162 0.36 11.61 9.01
C LEU A 162 1.67 10.89 9.33
N SER A 163 2.50 11.42 10.24
CA SER A 163 3.83 10.85 10.54
C SER A 163 3.75 9.69 11.52
N ALA A 164 4.75 8.83 11.48
CA ALA A 164 4.86 7.65 12.34
C ALA A 164 4.73 7.99 13.84
N CYS A 165 5.42 9.04 14.30
CA CYS A 165 5.36 9.48 15.69
C CYS A 165 3.95 9.88 16.14
N LEU A 166 3.24 10.66 15.30
CA LEU A 166 1.90 11.14 15.61
C LEU A 166 0.84 10.02 15.56
N LEU A 167 0.99 9.07 14.63
CA LEU A 167 0.11 7.91 14.55
C LEU A 167 0.30 7.01 15.77
N TYR A 168 1.54 6.71 16.15
CA TYR A 168 1.85 5.89 17.33
C TYR A 168 1.29 6.50 18.61
N THR A 169 1.49 7.80 18.85
CA THR A 169 0.97 8.47 20.05
C THR A 169 -0.53 8.54 20.11
N SER A 170 -1.20 8.60 18.95
CA SER A 170 -2.68 8.57 18.90
C SER A 170 -3.22 7.19 19.24
N ASP A 171 -2.59 6.12 18.75
CA ASP A 171 -2.97 4.73 19.05
C ASP A 171 -2.75 4.38 20.51
N ALA A 172 -1.62 4.79 21.09
CA ALA A 172 -1.33 4.60 22.50
C ALA A 172 -2.34 5.30 23.43
N ALA A 173 -2.87 6.46 23.03
CA ALA A 173 -3.92 7.14 23.80
C ALA A 173 -5.25 6.38 23.83
N ASP A 174 -5.55 5.60 22.79
CA ASP A 174 -6.75 4.75 22.74
C ASP A 174 -6.62 3.48 23.61
N GLU A 175 -5.42 3.00 23.86
CA GLU A 175 -5.15 1.86 24.75
C GLU A 175 -5.36 2.22 26.25
N ASP A 176 -5.05 3.45 26.63
CA ASP A 176 -5.22 3.93 28.01
C ASP A 176 -6.72 4.17 28.40
N LEU A 177 -7.64 4.08 27.44
CA LEU A 177 -9.08 4.23 27.65
C LEU A 177 -9.83 2.89 27.73
N ARG A 178 -9.13 1.75 27.72
CA ARG A 178 -9.67 0.40 27.90
C ARG A 178 -9.28 -0.18 29.24
#